data_5b84ae28a7c6eb291611f4d3310923b6
#
_entry.id   5b84ae28a7c6eb291611f4d3310923b6
#
_cell.length_a   1.000
_cell.length_b   1.000
_cell.length_c   1.000
_cell.angle_alpha   90.00
_cell.angle_beta   90.00
_cell.angle_gamma   90.00
#
_symmetry.space_group_name_H-M   'P 1'
#
loop_
_entity.id
_entity.type
_entity.pdbx_description
1 polymer ?
#
loop_
_entity_poly.entity_id
_entity_poly.type
_entity_poly.pdbx_seq_one_letter_code
_entity_poly.pdbx_strand_id
1 'polypeptide(L)'
;MTHVRVWQWLLASFLIQIAGIFSIQSATPSRPVKPNFIVIFCDDLGYGDIGPFGSKANRTPHLDRMAEEGLRLTSFYVTCSVCTPSRSSLMTGCYSQRVDMHVNDRNLCVLFPGDKKGLNPSERTIAEVLKNQGYATACIGKWHMGDQPEFLPTRQGFDTYFGIPYSNDMTGRKDGSRPPLPLMRNERVIEAPVDQTRLTERYTQETIRFIQQHQRDSFFIYLPHTFPHVPLFAGVQHKGKSKNGLYGDVIEELDTST
;
A
#
# COMPACT_ATOMS: atom_id res chain seq x y z
N MET A 1 -50.51 64.13 28.60
CA MET A 1 -50.49 62.63 28.46
C MET A 1 -49.84 62.17 27.18
N THR A 2 -48.84 62.85 26.59
CA THR A 2 -48.25 62.53 25.29
C THR A 2 -46.76 62.20 25.34
N HIS A 3 -46.08 62.34 26.46
CA HIS A 3 -44.64 62.11 26.56
C HIS A 3 -44.22 60.67 26.98
N VAL A 4 -45.10 59.86 27.53
CA VAL A 4 -44.78 58.50 28.01
C VAL A 4 -44.76 57.47 26.86
N ARG A 5 -45.50 57.69 25.77
CA ARG A 5 -45.57 56.75 24.65
C ARG A 5 -44.34 56.77 23.74
N VAL A 6 -43.62 57.88 23.64
CA VAL A 6 -42.43 58.01 22.77
C VAL A 6 -41.23 57.18 23.32
N TRP A 7 -41.09 57.12 24.63
CA TRP A 7 -40.00 56.38 25.29
C TRP A 7 -40.18 54.89 25.20
N GLN A 8 -41.37 54.36 25.11
CA GLN A 8 -41.63 52.94 24.97
C GLN A 8 -41.23 52.40 23.56
N TRP A 9 -41.38 53.21 22.52
CA TRP A 9 -40.98 52.88 21.19
C TRP A 9 -39.48 52.96 20.99
N LEU A 10 -38.78 53.85 21.63
CA LEU A 10 -37.34 53.96 21.57
C LEU A 10 -36.63 52.78 22.31
N LEU A 11 -37.18 52.37 23.46
CA LEU A 11 -36.65 51.17 24.15
C LEU A 11 -36.92 49.87 23.42
N ALA A 12 -38.06 49.71 22.77
CA ALA A 12 -38.36 48.53 21.96
C ALA A 12 -37.44 48.43 20.70
N SER A 13 -37.14 49.57 20.07
CA SER A 13 -36.23 49.62 18.91
C SER A 13 -34.79 49.33 19.31
N PHE A 14 -34.35 49.70 20.51
CA PHE A 14 -33.01 49.44 21.01
C PHE A 14 -32.81 47.96 21.41
N LEU A 15 -33.85 47.31 21.94
CA LEU A 15 -33.85 45.88 22.27
C LEU A 15 -33.85 44.98 21.02
N ILE A 16 -34.48 45.40 19.93
CA ILE A 16 -34.47 44.66 18.65
C ILE A 16 -33.09 44.75 17.97
N GLN A 17 -32.36 45.86 18.14
CA GLN A 17 -30.98 45.97 17.58
C GLN A 17 -29.96 45.16 18.37
N ILE A 18 -30.17 44.92 19.67
CA ILE A 18 -29.26 44.06 20.47
C ILE A 18 -29.49 42.57 20.21
N ALA A 19 -30.71 42.16 19.82
CA ALA A 19 -31.00 40.78 19.46
C ALA A 19 -30.43 40.35 18.06
N GLY A 20 -29.98 41.32 17.24
CA GLY A 20 -29.41 41.05 15.91
C GLY A 20 -27.90 40.77 15.88
N ILE A 21 -27.20 40.83 17.03
CA ILE A 21 -25.78 40.46 17.14
C ILE A 21 -25.68 38.97 17.54
N PHE A 22 -26.43 38.10 16.88
CA PHE A 22 -26.20 36.68 16.98
C PHE A 22 -25.15 36.27 15.95
N SER A 23 -23.94 36.11 16.44
CA SER A 23 -22.98 35.07 16.06
C SER A 23 -23.04 34.66 14.59
N ILE A 24 -22.40 35.44 13.73
CA ILE A 24 -21.74 34.83 12.58
C ILE A 24 -20.64 33.93 13.19
N GLN A 25 -21.02 32.73 13.57
CA GLN A 25 -20.11 31.69 13.88
C GLN A 25 -19.42 31.41 12.55
N SER A 26 -18.26 32.02 12.36
CA SER A 26 -17.36 31.77 11.29
C SER A 26 -17.14 30.24 11.27
N ALA A 27 -17.83 29.54 10.39
CA ALA A 27 -17.53 28.13 10.15
C ALA A 27 -16.07 28.12 9.79
N THR A 28 -15.22 27.70 10.72
CA THR A 28 -13.82 27.44 10.43
C THR A 28 -13.83 26.53 9.19
N PRO A 29 -13.19 26.91 8.06
CA PRO A 29 -13.18 26.05 6.90
C PRO A 29 -12.63 24.71 7.35
N SER A 30 -13.46 23.68 7.29
CA SER A 30 -13.04 22.32 7.62
C SER A 30 -11.85 22.03 6.73
N ARG A 31 -10.69 21.79 7.34
CA ARG A 31 -9.49 21.40 6.60
C ARG A 31 -9.91 20.23 5.69
N PRO A 32 -9.69 20.30 4.37
CA PRO A 32 -10.13 19.24 3.48
C PRO A 32 -9.57 17.92 4.02
N VAL A 33 -10.45 16.95 4.22
CA VAL A 33 -10.07 15.63 4.71
C VAL A 33 -9.15 15.02 3.64
N LYS A 34 -7.90 14.78 4.00
CA LYS A 34 -6.94 14.13 3.10
C LYS A 34 -7.36 12.67 2.93
N PRO A 35 -7.46 12.14 1.69
CA PRO A 35 -7.80 10.75 1.47
C PRO A 35 -6.70 9.82 1.96
N ASN A 36 -7.06 8.63 2.38
CA ASN A 36 -6.11 7.54 2.60
C ASN A 36 -5.76 6.87 1.26
N PHE A 37 -4.55 6.34 1.16
CA PHE A 37 -4.11 5.60 -0.01
C PHE A 37 -3.64 4.21 0.39
N ILE A 38 -4.18 3.19 -0.29
CA ILE A 38 -3.70 1.81 -0.20
C ILE A 38 -3.39 1.35 -1.62
N VAL A 39 -2.15 1.01 -1.88
CA VAL A 39 -1.72 0.43 -3.17
C VAL A 39 -1.49 -1.05 -2.96
N ILE A 40 -2.45 -1.89 -3.41
CA ILE A 40 -2.32 -3.34 -3.44
C ILE A 40 -1.63 -3.72 -4.74
N PHE A 41 -0.45 -4.33 -4.65
CA PHE A 41 0.39 -4.64 -5.79
C PHE A 41 0.77 -6.13 -5.77
N CYS A 42 0.18 -6.92 -6.67
CA CYS A 42 0.47 -8.35 -6.77
C CYS A 42 1.66 -8.62 -7.68
N ASP A 43 2.41 -9.68 -7.38
CA ASP A 43 3.57 -10.10 -8.15
C ASP A 43 3.18 -11.17 -9.17
N ASP A 44 3.29 -10.86 -10.46
CA ASP A 44 2.92 -11.73 -11.59
C ASP A 44 1.41 -12.04 -11.71
N LEU A 45 0.53 -11.12 -11.32
CA LEU A 45 -0.91 -11.25 -11.52
C LEU A 45 -1.30 -10.75 -12.91
N GLY A 46 -1.95 -11.60 -13.70
CA GLY A 46 -2.43 -11.25 -15.03
C GLY A 46 -3.87 -10.73 -15.05
N TYR A 47 -4.23 -10.04 -16.11
CA TYR A 47 -5.60 -9.56 -16.36
C TYR A 47 -6.63 -10.69 -16.34
N GLY A 48 -6.32 -11.82 -16.98
CA GLY A 48 -7.21 -12.96 -17.09
C GLY A 48 -7.41 -13.76 -15.80
N ASP A 49 -6.74 -13.38 -14.72
CA ASP A 49 -6.75 -14.14 -13.47
C ASP A 49 -7.86 -13.69 -12.50
N ILE A 50 -8.45 -12.51 -12.71
CA ILE A 50 -9.45 -11.94 -11.81
C ILE A 50 -10.77 -11.61 -12.52
N GLY A 51 -11.88 -11.72 -11.76
CA GLY A 51 -13.25 -11.52 -12.25
C GLY A 51 -13.52 -10.16 -12.88
N PRO A 52 -13.00 -9.02 -12.36
CA PRO A 52 -13.21 -7.69 -12.95
C PRO A 52 -12.81 -7.58 -14.41
N PHE A 53 -11.87 -8.41 -14.87
CA PHE A 53 -11.42 -8.46 -16.26
C PHE A 53 -11.85 -9.73 -17.01
N GLY A 54 -12.83 -10.45 -16.46
CA GLY A 54 -13.54 -11.53 -17.16
C GLY A 54 -13.07 -12.95 -16.83
N SER A 55 -12.19 -13.15 -15.84
CA SER A 55 -11.82 -14.50 -15.39
C SER A 55 -13.06 -15.30 -14.97
N LYS A 56 -13.11 -16.56 -15.40
CA LYS A 56 -14.09 -17.55 -14.96
C LYS A 56 -13.43 -18.69 -14.18
N ALA A 57 -12.11 -18.70 -14.12
CA ALA A 57 -11.34 -19.77 -13.49
C ALA A 57 -11.22 -19.58 -11.98
N ASN A 58 -11.12 -18.33 -11.52
CA ASN A 58 -10.92 -17.98 -10.11
C ASN A 58 -12.10 -17.17 -9.59
N ARG A 59 -12.42 -17.31 -8.31
CA ARG A 59 -13.48 -16.54 -7.64
C ARG A 59 -12.83 -15.34 -6.93
N THR A 60 -13.22 -14.14 -7.33
CA THR A 60 -12.65 -12.90 -6.80
C THR A 60 -13.74 -11.89 -6.42
N PRO A 61 -14.67 -12.26 -5.48
CA PRO A 61 -15.84 -11.44 -5.17
C PRO A 61 -15.49 -10.08 -4.53
N HIS A 62 -14.38 -9.97 -3.80
CA HIS A 62 -13.96 -8.71 -3.20
C HIS A 62 -13.38 -7.76 -4.25
N LEU A 63 -12.57 -8.26 -5.18
CA LEU A 63 -12.08 -7.48 -6.33
C LEU A 63 -13.20 -7.12 -7.29
N ASP A 64 -14.19 -8.01 -7.50
CA ASP A 64 -15.39 -7.72 -8.30
C ASP A 64 -16.15 -6.53 -7.70
N ARG A 65 -16.40 -6.57 -6.39
CA ARG A 65 -17.05 -5.49 -5.66
C ARG A 65 -16.24 -4.19 -5.73
N MET A 66 -14.91 -4.24 -5.53
CA MET A 66 -14.05 -3.07 -5.66
C MET A 66 -14.17 -2.43 -7.05
N ALA A 67 -14.24 -3.24 -8.11
CA ALA A 67 -14.40 -2.78 -9.48
C ALA A 67 -15.79 -2.19 -9.76
N GLU A 68 -16.84 -2.68 -9.10
CA GLU A 68 -18.20 -2.16 -9.19
C GLU A 68 -18.35 -0.83 -8.44
N GLU A 69 -17.72 -0.69 -7.27
CA GLU A 69 -17.78 0.53 -6.44
C GLU A 69 -16.79 1.62 -6.88
N GLY A 70 -15.80 1.28 -7.70
CA GLY A 70 -14.70 2.15 -8.07
C GLY A 70 -14.51 2.36 -9.58
N LEU A 71 -13.29 2.64 -9.97
CA LEU A 71 -12.89 2.83 -11.35
C LEU A 71 -12.03 1.66 -11.84
N ARG A 72 -12.45 1.03 -12.93
CA ARG A 72 -11.68 -0.03 -13.59
C ARG A 72 -10.86 0.55 -14.75
N LEU A 73 -9.53 0.45 -14.65
CA LEU A 73 -8.60 0.91 -15.69
C LEU A 73 -8.30 -0.25 -16.65
N THR A 74 -8.84 -0.19 -17.86
CA THR A 74 -8.70 -1.26 -18.86
C THR A 74 -7.40 -1.22 -19.64
N SER A 75 -6.63 -0.14 -19.54
CA SER A 75 -5.38 0.09 -20.28
C SER A 75 -4.27 0.62 -19.35
N PHE A 76 -4.23 0.13 -18.11
CA PHE A 76 -3.16 0.43 -17.18
C PHE A 76 -2.06 -0.64 -17.30
N TYR A 77 -0.83 -0.20 -17.57
CA TYR A 77 0.32 -1.09 -17.74
C TYR A 77 1.43 -0.72 -16.76
N VAL A 78 2.11 -1.73 -16.24
CA VAL A 78 3.38 -1.55 -15.53
C VAL A 78 4.47 -1.18 -16.55
N THR A 79 5.51 -0.47 -16.09
CA THR A 79 6.59 0.00 -16.97
C THR A 79 7.57 -1.09 -17.38
N CYS A 80 7.57 -2.22 -16.68
CA CYS A 80 8.41 -3.37 -16.93
C CYS A 80 7.73 -4.64 -16.43
N SER A 81 7.94 -5.76 -17.12
CA SER A 81 7.33 -7.06 -16.79
C SER A 81 8.04 -7.82 -15.65
N VAL A 82 9.13 -7.29 -15.07
CA VAL A 82 9.84 -7.92 -13.95
C VAL A 82 9.85 -7.04 -12.71
N CYS A 83 10.01 -7.68 -11.54
CA CYS A 83 9.68 -7.10 -10.24
C CYS A 83 10.50 -5.86 -9.87
N THR A 84 11.83 -5.90 -9.81
CA THR A 84 12.66 -4.76 -9.37
C THR A 84 12.40 -3.50 -10.19
N PRO A 85 12.51 -3.50 -11.54
CA PRO A 85 12.28 -2.29 -12.32
C PRO A 85 10.83 -1.80 -12.29
N SER A 86 9.85 -2.70 -12.24
CA SER A 86 8.43 -2.31 -12.12
C SER A 86 8.16 -1.60 -10.79
N ARG A 87 8.69 -2.15 -9.69
CA ARG A 87 8.51 -1.59 -8.33
C ARG A 87 9.21 -0.25 -8.17
N SER A 88 10.44 -0.11 -8.67
CA SER A 88 11.16 1.17 -8.63
C SER A 88 10.44 2.26 -9.41
N SER A 89 9.87 1.92 -10.56
CA SER A 89 9.09 2.86 -11.36
C SER A 89 7.81 3.29 -10.66
N LEU A 90 7.10 2.35 -10.01
CA LEU A 90 5.90 2.66 -9.22
C LEU A 90 6.22 3.60 -8.06
N MET A 91 7.33 3.35 -7.34
CA MET A 91 7.71 4.16 -6.19
C MET A 91 8.18 5.56 -6.55
N THR A 92 8.85 5.73 -7.69
CA THR A 92 9.51 7.00 -8.06
C THR A 92 8.74 7.80 -9.13
N GLY A 93 7.77 7.18 -9.81
CA GLY A 93 7.12 7.78 -10.98
C GLY A 93 8.04 7.92 -12.20
N CYS A 94 9.20 7.25 -12.20
CA CYS A 94 10.20 7.28 -13.26
C CYS A 94 10.36 5.93 -13.93
N TYR A 95 10.74 5.89 -15.19
CA TYR A 95 11.21 4.63 -15.79
C TYR A 95 12.44 4.12 -15.05
N SER A 96 12.53 2.80 -14.88
CA SER A 96 13.61 2.15 -14.13
C SER A 96 15.01 2.46 -14.65
N GLN A 97 15.15 2.74 -15.94
CA GLN A 97 16.42 3.17 -16.55
C GLN A 97 16.90 4.52 -15.99
N ARG A 98 15.97 5.44 -15.74
CA ARG A 98 16.30 6.77 -15.20
C ARG A 98 16.84 6.70 -13.78
N VAL A 99 16.30 5.78 -12.98
CA VAL A 99 16.70 5.58 -11.56
C VAL A 99 17.68 4.43 -11.38
N ASP A 100 18.29 3.97 -12.47
CA ASP A 100 19.29 2.90 -12.52
C ASP A 100 18.84 1.58 -11.86
N MET A 101 17.54 1.24 -11.98
CA MET A 101 16.96 0.03 -11.39
C MET A 101 16.50 -0.99 -12.44
N HIS A 102 16.93 -0.85 -13.70
CA HIS A 102 16.56 -1.75 -14.79
C HIS A 102 17.40 -3.02 -14.85
N VAL A 103 18.61 -2.98 -14.29
CA VAL A 103 19.51 -4.12 -14.13
C VAL A 103 20.32 -3.99 -12.85
N ASN A 104 20.83 -5.10 -12.32
CA ASN A 104 21.81 -5.11 -11.24
C ASN A 104 23.27 -4.98 -11.77
N ASP A 105 24.24 -5.00 -10.88
CA ASP A 105 25.67 -4.85 -11.22
C ASP A 105 26.22 -6.00 -12.11
N ARG A 106 25.47 -7.10 -12.22
CA ARG A 106 25.77 -8.26 -13.10
C ARG A 106 24.98 -8.22 -14.41
N ASN A 107 24.32 -7.10 -14.72
CA ASN A 107 23.45 -6.92 -15.88
C ASN A 107 22.26 -7.90 -15.94
N LEU A 108 21.77 -8.33 -14.76
CA LEU A 108 20.55 -9.11 -14.63
C LEU A 108 19.38 -8.19 -14.31
N CYS A 109 18.19 -8.48 -14.82
CA CYS A 109 17.03 -7.57 -14.78
C CYS A 109 16.35 -7.44 -13.42
N VAL A 110 16.84 -8.09 -12.36
CA VAL A 110 16.38 -7.95 -10.98
C VAL A 110 17.54 -7.97 -10.01
N LEU A 111 17.30 -7.45 -8.80
CA LEU A 111 18.26 -7.56 -7.69
C LEU A 111 18.19 -8.95 -7.05
N PHE A 112 19.32 -9.40 -6.54
CA PHE A 112 19.44 -10.66 -5.78
C PHE A 112 19.83 -10.36 -4.33
N PRO A 113 19.61 -11.35 -3.42
CA PRO A 113 20.05 -11.21 -2.03
C PRO A 113 21.55 -10.86 -1.97
N GLY A 114 21.87 -9.83 -1.18
CA GLY A 114 23.24 -9.36 -0.97
C GLY A 114 23.82 -8.52 -2.12
N ASP A 115 23.06 -8.20 -3.16
CA ASP A 115 23.50 -7.22 -4.16
C ASP A 115 23.77 -5.87 -3.47
N LYS A 116 24.86 -5.20 -3.87
CA LYS A 116 25.25 -3.91 -3.31
C LYS A 116 24.45 -2.73 -3.87
N LYS A 117 23.68 -3.00 -4.91
CA LYS A 117 22.80 -2.03 -5.58
C LYS A 117 21.40 -2.07 -4.97
N GLY A 118 20.75 -0.92 -4.93
CA GLY A 118 19.36 -0.74 -4.54
C GLY A 118 18.83 0.59 -5.01
N LEU A 119 17.55 0.88 -4.72
CA LEU A 119 16.97 2.18 -5.03
C LEU A 119 17.75 3.28 -4.31
N ASN A 120 18.36 4.17 -5.10
CA ASN A 120 19.20 5.23 -4.56
C ASN A 120 18.41 6.09 -3.57
N PRO A 121 18.89 6.29 -2.33
CA PRO A 121 18.21 7.12 -1.33
C PRO A 121 18.03 8.59 -1.72
N SER A 122 18.69 9.07 -2.78
CA SER A 122 18.45 10.41 -3.32
C SER A 122 17.23 10.50 -4.23
N GLU A 123 16.68 9.36 -4.68
CA GLU A 123 15.45 9.32 -5.46
C GLU A 123 14.25 9.61 -4.56
N ARG A 124 13.31 10.40 -5.08
CA ARG A 124 12.10 10.73 -4.32
C ARG A 124 11.00 9.71 -4.56
N THR A 125 10.60 9.02 -3.52
CA THR A 125 9.49 8.07 -3.57
C THR A 125 8.14 8.71 -3.27
N ILE A 126 7.05 8.04 -3.71
CA ILE A 126 5.68 8.43 -3.33
C ILE A 126 5.49 8.41 -1.80
N ALA A 127 6.16 7.49 -1.10
CA ALA A 127 6.10 7.43 0.37
C ALA A 127 6.70 8.68 1.01
N GLU A 128 7.86 9.16 0.54
CA GLU A 128 8.47 10.39 1.04
C GLU A 128 7.62 11.62 0.74
N VAL A 129 7.04 11.69 -0.47
CA VAL A 129 6.13 12.78 -0.84
C VAL A 129 4.94 12.85 0.10
N LEU A 130 4.29 11.72 0.37
CA LEU A 130 3.13 11.65 1.25
C LEU A 130 3.51 11.85 2.73
N LYS A 131 4.63 11.30 3.19
CA LYS A 131 5.15 11.52 4.53
C LYS A 131 5.40 13.00 4.80
N ASN A 132 5.99 13.73 3.84
CA ASN A 132 6.20 15.18 3.93
C ASN A 132 4.88 15.97 3.98
N GLN A 133 3.77 15.36 3.57
CA GLN A 133 2.42 15.89 3.72
C GLN A 133 1.73 15.44 5.02
N GLY A 134 2.45 14.76 5.92
CA GLY A 134 1.95 14.32 7.22
C GLY A 134 1.13 13.02 7.18
N TYR A 135 1.33 12.18 6.17
CA TYR A 135 0.78 10.83 6.14
C TYR A 135 1.62 9.88 7.00
N ALA A 136 0.96 9.00 7.74
CA ALA A 136 1.60 7.80 8.27
C ALA A 136 1.83 6.81 7.12
N THR A 137 3.02 6.20 7.03
CA THR A 137 3.41 5.41 5.86
C THR A 137 3.84 4.01 6.22
N ALA A 138 3.34 2.98 5.50
CA ALA A 138 3.71 1.59 5.71
C ALA A 138 4.00 0.87 4.40
N CYS A 139 5.07 0.05 4.39
CA CYS A 139 5.33 -0.96 3.37
C CYS A 139 5.09 -2.34 4.00
N ILE A 140 4.13 -3.10 3.46
CA ILE A 140 3.75 -4.40 4.03
C ILE A 140 3.74 -5.44 2.90
N GLY A 141 4.82 -6.23 2.78
CA GLY A 141 4.98 -7.22 1.71
C GLY A 141 6.39 -7.28 1.10
N LYS A 142 6.48 -7.72 -0.16
CA LYS A 142 7.72 -7.87 -0.91
C LYS A 142 8.28 -6.51 -1.35
N TRP A 143 9.48 -6.15 -0.88
CA TRP A 143 10.14 -4.89 -1.26
C TRP A 143 10.85 -4.96 -2.62
N HIS A 144 11.87 -5.76 -2.74
CA HIS A 144 12.65 -6.07 -3.94
C HIS A 144 13.31 -4.87 -4.66
N MET A 145 13.71 -3.86 -3.89
CA MET A 145 14.44 -2.69 -4.41
C MET A 145 15.76 -2.45 -3.65
N GLY A 146 16.37 -3.52 -3.13
CA GLY A 146 17.60 -3.54 -2.36
C GLY A 146 17.38 -4.03 -0.93
N ASP A 147 18.28 -4.92 -0.46
CA ASP A 147 18.23 -5.57 0.86
C ASP A 147 19.33 -5.10 1.81
N GLN A 148 20.23 -4.20 1.33
CA GLN A 148 21.19 -3.56 2.22
C GLN A 148 20.47 -2.50 3.08
N PRO A 149 20.97 -2.20 4.30
CA PRO A 149 20.29 -1.31 5.25
C PRO A 149 19.86 0.03 4.67
N GLU A 150 20.70 0.65 3.83
CA GLU A 150 20.46 1.94 3.21
C GLU A 150 19.32 1.93 2.18
N PHE A 151 18.93 0.76 1.66
CA PHE A 151 17.90 0.61 0.63
C PHE A 151 16.57 0.09 1.18
N LEU A 152 16.49 -0.25 2.46
CA LEU A 152 15.26 -0.78 3.05
C LEU A 152 14.12 0.25 3.04
N PRO A 153 12.85 -0.18 3.07
CA PRO A 153 11.68 0.73 3.01
C PRO A 153 11.74 1.87 4.02
N THR A 154 12.27 1.64 5.22
CA THR A 154 12.40 2.66 6.27
C THR A 154 13.37 3.80 5.89
N ARG A 155 14.22 3.59 4.88
CA ARG A 155 15.12 4.60 4.30
C ARG A 155 14.56 5.23 3.02
N GLN A 156 13.37 4.81 2.60
CA GLN A 156 12.68 5.21 1.37
C GLN A 156 11.29 5.82 1.66
N GLY A 157 11.14 6.47 2.82
CA GLY A 157 9.96 7.23 3.19
C GLY A 157 8.89 6.46 3.98
N PHE A 158 9.06 5.18 4.27
CA PHE A 158 8.11 4.44 5.08
C PHE A 158 8.46 4.52 6.57
N ASP A 159 7.45 4.77 7.42
CA ASP A 159 7.59 4.76 8.88
C ASP A 159 7.76 3.34 9.40
N THR A 160 7.06 2.38 8.76
CA THR A 160 7.10 0.98 9.13
C THR A 160 7.28 0.07 7.91
N TYR A 161 7.99 -1.03 8.13
CA TYR A 161 8.13 -2.11 7.15
C TYR A 161 7.84 -3.46 7.81
N PHE A 162 7.06 -4.30 7.11
CA PHE A 162 6.85 -5.69 7.47
C PHE A 162 6.79 -6.52 6.18
N GLY A 163 7.77 -7.40 5.95
CA GLY A 163 7.77 -8.16 4.70
C GLY A 163 9.09 -8.85 4.37
N ILE A 164 9.21 -9.30 3.12
CA ILE A 164 10.41 -9.94 2.58
C ILE A 164 11.19 -8.95 1.71
N PRO A 165 12.53 -8.86 1.87
CA PRO A 165 13.32 -7.82 1.21
C PRO A 165 13.59 -8.10 -0.28
N TYR A 166 13.43 -9.35 -0.75
CA TYR A 166 13.62 -9.80 -2.12
C TYR A 166 12.60 -10.88 -2.51
N SER A 167 12.74 -11.50 -3.69
CA SER A 167 11.76 -12.46 -4.20
C SER A 167 11.78 -13.78 -3.41
N ASN A 168 10.62 -14.37 -3.25
CA ASN A 168 10.41 -15.59 -2.46
C ASN A 168 11.09 -16.85 -3.02
N ASP A 169 11.43 -16.86 -4.33
CA ASP A 169 12.20 -17.92 -5.00
C ASP A 169 13.71 -17.80 -4.77
N MET A 170 14.17 -16.65 -4.26
CA MET A 170 15.59 -16.36 -4.03
C MET A 170 16.04 -16.84 -2.65
N THR A 171 15.76 -18.10 -2.29
CA THR A 171 15.99 -18.63 -0.95
C THR A 171 16.66 -20.01 -0.97
N GLY A 172 17.35 -20.35 0.12
CA GLY A 172 17.62 -21.69 0.59
C GLY A 172 18.22 -22.67 -0.43
N ARG A 173 19.21 -22.28 -1.23
CA ARG A 173 19.92 -23.25 -2.06
C ARG A 173 20.78 -24.16 -1.21
N LYS A 174 20.79 -25.44 -1.53
CA LYS A 174 21.59 -26.47 -0.83
C LYS A 174 23.10 -26.19 -0.84
N ASP A 175 23.57 -25.43 -1.83
CA ASP A 175 24.95 -24.98 -1.97
C ASP A 175 25.30 -23.76 -1.10
N GLY A 176 24.34 -23.23 -0.31
CA GLY A 176 24.51 -22.06 0.54
C GLY A 176 24.58 -20.73 -0.20
N SER A 177 24.46 -20.72 -1.54
CA SER A 177 24.57 -19.50 -2.36
C SER A 177 23.41 -18.51 -2.17
N ARG A 178 22.32 -18.96 -1.54
CA ARG A 178 21.16 -18.11 -1.19
C ARG A 178 20.75 -18.32 0.27
N PRO A 179 20.63 -17.27 1.05
CA PRO A 179 20.24 -17.37 2.46
C PRO A 179 18.79 -17.87 2.60
N PRO A 180 18.41 -18.40 3.79
CA PRO A 180 17.01 -18.62 4.11
C PRO A 180 16.20 -17.31 3.94
N LEU A 181 15.01 -17.40 3.34
CA LEU A 181 14.16 -16.25 3.09
C LEU A 181 13.78 -15.57 4.43
N PRO A 182 14.18 -14.31 4.68
CA PRO A 182 13.83 -13.64 5.92
C PRO A 182 12.46 -12.98 5.83
N LEU A 183 11.75 -12.96 6.95
CA LEU A 183 10.71 -11.99 7.22
C LEU A 183 11.30 -10.90 8.11
N MET A 184 11.08 -9.67 7.72
CA MET A 184 11.61 -8.51 8.42
C MET A 184 10.50 -7.68 9.08
N ARG A 185 10.84 -7.06 10.20
CA ARG A 185 10.11 -5.93 10.76
C ARG A 185 11.07 -4.76 10.86
N ASN A 186 10.77 -3.72 10.10
CA ASN A 186 11.69 -2.60 9.85
C ASN A 186 13.06 -3.12 9.34
N GLU A 187 14.13 -2.86 10.06
CA GLU A 187 15.49 -3.26 9.69
C GLU A 187 15.95 -4.58 10.36
N ARG A 188 15.01 -5.32 11.01
CA ARG A 188 15.35 -6.54 11.76
C ARG A 188 14.70 -7.78 11.14
N VAL A 189 15.49 -8.82 10.97
CA VAL A 189 14.96 -10.15 10.65
C VAL A 189 14.28 -10.71 11.91
N ILE A 190 13.01 -11.10 11.77
CA ILE A 190 12.21 -11.67 12.85
C ILE A 190 11.95 -13.17 12.68
N GLU A 191 12.16 -13.69 11.45
CA GLU A 191 12.00 -15.11 11.12
C GLU A 191 12.84 -15.43 9.87
N ALA A 192 13.58 -16.56 9.87
CA ALA A 192 14.27 -17.08 8.71
C ALA A 192 14.59 -18.59 8.91
N PRO A 193 14.15 -19.49 8.00
CA PRO A 193 13.29 -19.21 6.84
C PRO A 193 11.86 -18.86 7.27
N VAL A 194 11.21 -17.93 6.57
CA VAL A 194 9.81 -17.62 6.80
C VAL A 194 8.91 -18.73 6.26
N ASP A 195 7.81 -19.01 6.96
CA ASP A 195 6.74 -19.86 6.45
C ASP A 195 5.94 -19.11 5.37
N GLN A 196 6.22 -19.44 4.11
CA GLN A 196 5.61 -18.78 2.96
C GLN A 196 4.10 -19.02 2.83
N THR A 197 3.57 -20.11 3.40
CA THR A 197 2.12 -20.40 3.41
C THR A 197 1.32 -19.39 4.23
N ARG A 198 1.99 -18.58 5.05
CA ARG A 198 1.36 -17.61 5.93
C ARG A 198 1.61 -16.15 5.53
N LEU A 199 2.33 -15.91 4.42
CA LEU A 199 2.72 -14.54 4.05
C LEU A 199 1.52 -13.64 3.77
N THR A 200 0.57 -14.09 2.92
CA THR A 200 -0.61 -13.29 2.56
C THR A 200 -1.45 -12.97 3.81
N GLU A 201 -1.75 -13.97 4.64
CA GLU A 201 -2.47 -13.76 5.90
C GLU A 201 -1.76 -12.74 6.80
N ARG A 202 -0.45 -12.88 6.98
CA ARG A 202 0.34 -11.99 7.86
C ARG A 202 0.39 -10.55 7.34
N TYR A 203 0.49 -10.37 6.03
CA TYR A 203 0.44 -9.04 5.41
C TYR A 203 -0.93 -8.39 5.63
N THR A 204 -2.01 -9.14 5.45
CA THR A 204 -3.39 -8.68 5.70
C THR A 204 -3.56 -8.26 7.16
N GLN A 205 -3.15 -9.10 8.10
CA GLN A 205 -3.25 -8.81 9.54
C GLN A 205 -2.43 -7.57 9.94
N GLU A 206 -1.24 -7.41 9.37
CA GLU A 206 -0.39 -6.24 9.65
C GLU A 206 -1.00 -4.96 9.05
N THR A 207 -1.58 -5.05 7.85
CA THR A 207 -2.31 -3.96 7.20
C THR A 207 -3.49 -3.50 8.04
N ILE A 208 -4.33 -4.43 8.50
CA ILE A 208 -5.48 -4.14 9.37
C ILE A 208 -5.01 -3.47 10.67
N ARG A 209 -3.93 -3.99 11.29
CA ARG A 209 -3.35 -3.41 12.51
C ARG A 209 -2.88 -1.97 12.27
N PHE A 210 -2.20 -1.71 11.17
CA PHE A 210 -1.75 -0.36 10.82
C PHE A 210 -2.92 0.60 10.62
N ILE A 211 -3.97 0.19 9.90
CA ILE A 211 -5.19 0.98 9.70
C ILE A 211 -5.86 1.30 11.05
N GLN A 212 -5.96 0.31 11.94
CA GLN A 212 -6.55 0.50 13.28
C GLN A 212 -5.75 1.48 14.14
N GLN A 213 -4.42 1.48 14.03
CA GLN A 213 -3.56 2.42 14.75
C GLN A 213 -3.66 3.84 14.23
N HIS A 214 -3.96 4.01 12.94
CA HIS A 214 -3.98 5.31 12.25
C HIS A 214 -5.37 5.76 11.80
N GLN A 215 -6.45 5.33 12.50
CA GLN A 215 -7.83 5.69 12.17
C GLN A 215 -8.11 7.20 12.14
N ARG A 216 -7.32 7.99 12.86
CA ARG A 216 -7.47 9.45 12.96
C ARG A 216 -6.46 10.22 12.10
N ASP A 217 -5.54 9.51 11.47
CA ASP A 217 -4.49 10.07 10.64
C ASP A 217 -4.81 9.82 9.16
N SER A 218 -4.24 10.62 8.27
CA SER A 218 -4.15 10.23 6.88
C SER A 218 -2.99 9.26 6.72
N PHE A 219 -3.20 8.17 6.00
CA PHE A 219 -2.17 7.15 5.83
C PHE A 219 -1.97 6.73 4.37
N PHE A 220 -0.79 6.23 4.10
CA PHE A 220 -0.40 5.57 2.87
C PHE A 220 0.14 4.17 3.17
N ILE A 221 -0.44 3.16 2.54
CA ILE A 221 0.01 1.79 2.62
C ILE A 221 0.42 1.32 1.22
N TYR A 222 1.64 0.85 1.08
CA TYR A 222 2.08 0.02 -0.03
C TYR A 222 2.00 -1.43 0.43
N LEU A 223 1.06 -2.20 -0.15
CA LEU A 223 0.81 -3.61 0.14
C LEU A 223 1.25 -4.48 -1.06
N PRO A 224 2.56 -4.68 -1.25
CA PRO A 224 3.09 -5.50 -2.33
C PRO A 224 3.04 -6.98 -1.95
N HIS A 225 2.00 -7.67 -2.36
CA HIS A 225 1.91 -9.12 -2.19
C HIS A 225 3.06 -9.85 -2.87
N THR A 226 3.50 -10.95 -2.25
CA THR A 226 4.53 -11.83 -2.79
C THR A 226 4.00 -12.67 -3.95
N PHE A 227 2.70 -12.99 -3.91
CA PHE A 227 2.04 -13.88 -4.84
C PHE A 227 1.20 -13.10 -5.88
N PRO A 228 0.85 -13.78 -7.01
CA PRO A 228 1.01 -15.20 -7.35
C PRO A 228 2.37 -15.59 -8.00
N HIS A 229 3.45 -14.85 -7.73
CA HIS A 229 4.80 -15.24 -8.17
C HIS A 229 5.18 -16.65 -7.66
N VAL A 230 5.80 -17.46 -8.51
CA VAL A 230 6.26 -18.81 -8.17
C VAL A 230 7.51 -18.81 -7.27
N PRO A 231 7.71 -19.81 -6.40
CA PRO A 231 6.83 -20.95 -6.12
C PRO A 231 5.57 -20.52 -5.35
N LEU A 232 4.47 -21.19 -5.65
CA LEU A 232 3.17 -20.87 -5.07
C LEU A 232 2.99 -21.47 -3.68
N PHE A 233 2.46 -20.66 -2.76
CA PHE A 233 2.07 -21.10 -1.43
C PHE A 233 0.71 -20.49 -1.09
N ALA A 234 -0.25 -21.31 -0.71
CA ALA A 234 -1.55 -20.88 -0.21
C ALA A 234 -1.67 -21.20 1.27
N GLY A 235 -2.33 -20.33 2.01
CA GLY A 235 -2.66 -20.54 3.41
C GLY A 235 -3.59 -21.73 3.61
N VAL A 236 -3.54 -22.33 4.80
CA VAL A 236 -4.33 -23.53 5.14
C VAL A 236 -5.83 -23.33 4.92
N GLN A 237 -6.33 -22.11 5.05
CA GLN A 237 -7.73 -21.76 4.85
C GLN A 237 -8.15 -21.77 3.37
N HIS A 238 -7.19 -21.67 2.44
CA HIS A 238 -7.44 -21.56 1.00
C HIS A 238 -6.98 -22.80 0.23
N LYS A 239 -5.94 -23.48 0.71
CA LYS A 239 -5.32 -24.63 0.04
C LYS A 239 -6.34 -25.73 -0.27
N GLY A 240 -6.40 -26.13 -1.55
CA GLY A 240 -7.27 -27.20 -2.05
C GLY A 240 -8.73 -26.81 -2.18
N LYS A 241 -9.09 -25.51 -2.15
CA LYS A 241 -10.49 -25.05 -2.22
C LYS A 241 -10.89 -24.52 -3.59
N SER A 242 -9.93 -23.99 -4.35
CA SER A 242 -10.19 -23.49 -5.70
C SER A 242 -10.35 -24.63 -6.70
N LYS A 243 -11.22 -24.42 -7.68
CA LYS A 243 -11.37 -25.32 -8.84
C LYS A 243 -10.16 -25.25 -9.79
N ASN A 244 -9.36 -24.19 -9.68
CA ASN A 244 -8.19 -23.94 -10.52
C ASN A 244 -6.86 -24.37 -9.84
N GLY A 245 -6.93 -25.36 -8.93
CA GLY A 245 -5.76 -25.88 -8.22
C GLY A 245 -5.05 -24.86 -7.35
N LEU A 246 -3.77 -25.09 -7.08
CA LEU A 246 -2.98 -24.23 -6.18
C LEU A 246 -2.89 -22.78 -6.67
N TYR A 247 -2.85 -22.53 -7.98
CA TYR A 247 -2.86 -21.17 -8.50
C TYR A 247 -4.14 -20.44 -8.14
N GLY A 248 -5.28 -21.10 -8.33
CA GLY A 248 -6.57 -20.54 -7.93
C GLY A 248 -6.71 -20.35 -6.42
N ASP A 249 -6.16 -21.27 -5.61
CA ASP A 249 -6.13 -21.10 -4.15
C ASP A 249 -5.43 -19.80 -3.76
N VAL A 250 -4.29 -19.51 -4.40
CA VAL A 250 -3.50 -18.29 -4.16
C VAL A 250 -4.25 -17.02 -4.62
N ILE A 251 -4.90 -17.06 -5.80
CA ILE A 251 -5.70 -15.93 -6.29
C ILE A 251 -6.89 -15.65 -5.36
N GLU A 252 -7.61 -16.69 -4.93
CA GLU A 252 -8.76 -16.55 -4.02
C GLU A 252 -8.30 -16.08 -2.61
N GLU A 253 -7.09 -16.43 -2.18
CA GLU A 253 -6.50 -15.88 -0.96
C GLU A 253 -6.15 -14.40 -1.09
N LEU A 254 -5.60 -13.97 -2.22
CA LEU A 254 -5.33 -12.56 -2.51
C LEU A 254 -6.63 -11.74 -2.54
N ASP A 255 -7.68 -12.26 -3.15
CA ASP A 255 -9.00 -11.64 -3.12
C ASP A 255 -9.53 -11.47 -1.69
N THR A 256 -9.36 -12.48 -0.84
CA THR A 256 -9.76 -12.40 0.58
C THR A 256 -8.95 -11.37 1.36
N SER A 257 -7.73 -11.08 0.92
CA SER A 257 -6.85 -10.06 1.50
C SER A 257 -7.22 -8.62 1.10
N THR A 258 -8.04 -8.48 0.06
CA THR A 258 -8.48 -7.19 -0.47
C THR A 258 -9.74 -6.69 0.22
#